data_da971c054e4b594c2492beb3450f6cb7
#
_entry.id   da971c054e4b594c2492beb3450f6cb7
#
_cell.length_a   1.000
_cell.length_b   1.000
_cell.length_c   1.000
_cell.angle_alpha   90.00
_cell.angle_beta   90.00
_cell.angle_gamma   90.00
#
_symmetry.space_group_name_H-M   'P 1'
#
loop_
_entity.id
_entity.type
_entity.pdbx_description
1 polymer ?
#
loop_
_entity_poly.entity_id
_entity_poly.type
_entity_poly.pdbx_seq_one_letter_code
_entity_poly.pdbx_strand_id
1 'polypeptide(L)'
;EMCIRDSHVFQGYAPYKGDIPERTRGSLVAFEAGTTTAYGLNSILDRGELFLGPGVEVYEGMIVGENAREQDMDVNPCKKKHLTNTRASGSDDAIKLPPCRLFTLESALEWINDDELVEVTPSSIRMRKMVLSKQLRYKNANAKKSQSGQ
;
A
#
# COMPACT_ATOMS: atom_id res chain seq x y z
N GLU A 1 24.89 5.39 -16.26
CA GLU A 1 23.59 5.97 -15.87
C GLU A 1 23.16 6.97 -16.94
N MET A 2 22.21 6.61 -17.80
CA MET A 2 21.62 7.56 -18.73
C MET A 2 20.55 8.36 -18.00
N CYS A 3 20.82 9.63 -17.72
CA CYS A 3 19.80 10.58 -17.30
C CYS A 3 18.90 10.92 -18.49
N ILE A 4 17.75 10.31 -18.60
CA ILE A 4 16.72 10.73 -19.55
C ILE A 4 16.04 11.96 -18.94
N ARG A 5 16.25 13.11 -19.54
CA ARG A 5 15.47 14.32 -19.22
C ARG A 5 14.31 14.39 -20.18
N ASP A 6 13.13 14.12 -19.68
CA ASP A 6 11.91 14.33 -20.44
C ASP A 6 11.53 15.82 -20.40
N SER A 7 11.27 16.39 -21.55
CA SER A 7 10.77 17.76 -21.68
C SER A 7 9.42 17.73 -22.38
N HIS A 8 8.46 18.48 -21.86
CA HIS A 8 7.13 18.61 -22.45
C HIS A 8 7.07 19.86 -23.32
N VAL A 9 6.66 19.68 -24.56
CA VAL A 9 6.45 20.77 -25.52
C VAL A 9 4.98 20.79 -25.91
N PHE A 10 4.33 21.94 -25.78
CA PHE A 10 2.95 22.09 -26.25
C PHE A 10 2.90 21.95 -27.76
N GLN A 11 2.14 21.01 -28.25
CA GLN A 11 1.98 20.72 -29.67
C GLN A 11 0.65 21.21 -30.24
N GLY A 12 -0.40 21.27 -29.39
CA GLY A 12 -1.73 21.70 -29.82
C GLY A 12 -2.84 21.04 -29.02
N TYR A 13 -4.07 21.36 -29.38
CA TYR A 13 -5.27 20.74 -28.81
C TYR A 13 -5.70 19.56 -29.67
N ALA A 14 -6.13 18.47 -29.02
CA ALA A 14 -6.69 17.30 -29.65
C ALA A 14 -7.99 16.90 -28.96
N PRO A 15 -8.87 16.09 -29.59
CA PRO A 15 -10.03 15.55 -28.91
C PRO A 15 -9.63 14.75 -27.68
N TYR A 16 -10.40 14.88 -26.59
CA TYR A 16 -10.21 14.11 -25.36
C TYR A 16 -10.31 12.61 -25.64
N LYS A 17 -9.29 11.86 -25.28
CA LYS A 17 -9.19 10.41 -25.53
C LYS A 17 -9.53 9.54 -24.33
N GLY A 18 -10.04 10.12 -23.26
CA GLY A 18 -10.28 9.46 -21.99
C GLY A 18 -9.15 9.67 -20.98
N ASP A 19 -9.39 9.22 -19.77
CA ASP A 19 -8.40 9.32 -18.69
C ASP A 19 -7.21 8.40 -18.94
N ILE A 20 -6.03 8.85 -18.58
CA ILE A 20 -4.82 8.03 -18.65
C ILE A 20 -4.86 7.10 -17.44
N PRO A 21 -4.86 5.75 -17.63
CA PRO A 21 -4.83 4.83 -16.51
C PRO A 21 -3.51 4.99 -15.75
N GLU A 22 -3.58 5.53 -14.53
CA GLU A 22 -2.39 5.88 -13.75
C GLU A 22 -1.81 4.68 -13.03
N ARG A 23 -2.66 3.86 -12.41
CA ARG A 23 -2.22 2.68 -11.65
C ARG A 23 -3.11 1.47 -11.91
N THR A 24 -2.49 0.35 -12.28
CA THR A 24 -3.18 -0.92 -12.50
C THR A 24 -3.14 -1.85 -11.29
N ARG A 25 -2.24 -1.60 -10.33
CA ARG A 25 -2.02 -2.43 -9.14
C ARG A 25 -2.82 -1.93 -7.95
N GLY A 26 -3.29 -2.87 -7.13
CA GLY A 26 -4.03 -2.56 -5.90
C GLY A 26 -3.12 -2.13 -4.75
N SER A 27 -3.74 -1.82 -3.62
CA SER A 27 -3.08 -1.43 -2.37
C SER A 27 -3.05 -2.59 -1.37
N LEU A 28 -1.96 -2.69 -0.62
CA LEU A 28 -1.89 -3.48 0.60
C LEU A 28 -2.36 -2.61 1.76
N VAL A 29 -3.49 -2.94 2.37
CA VAL A 29 -4.17 -2.11 3.37
C VAL A 29 -4.12 -2.80 4.73
N ALA A 30 -3.63 -2.09 5.76
CA ALA A 30 -3.67 -2.59 7.13
C ALA A 30 -5.11 -2.69 7.62
N PHE A 31 -5.50 -3.83 8.20
CA PHE A 31 -6.83 -4.01 8.79
C PHE A 31 -6.83 -3.95 10.32
N GLU A 32 -5.66 -3.80 10.94
CA GLU A 32 -5.48 -3.73 12.38
C GLU A 32 -4.53 -2.59 12.74
N ALA A 33 -4.82 -1.91 13.84
CA ALA A 33 -3.95 -0.87 14.37
C ALA A 33 -2.85 -1.49 15.25
N GLY A 34 -1.64 -0.94 15.17
CA GLY A 34 -0.52 -1.38 15.99
C GLY A 34 0.83 -0.96 15.41
N THR A 35 1.88 -1.57 15.91
CA THR A 35 3.25 -1.34 15.44
C THR A 35 3.68 -2.45 14.49
N THR A 36 4.23 -2.09 13.35
CA THR A 36 4.72 -3.05 12.35
C THR A 36 5.87 -3.89 12.92
N THR A 37 5.87 -5.18 12.63
CA THR A 37 6.92 -6.12 13.04
C THR A 37 7.66 -6.65 11.81
N ALA A 38 8.94 -6.99 11.97
CA ALA A 38 9.70 -7.62 10.89
C ALA A 38 9.04 -8.92 10.40
N TYR A 39 8.48 -9.71 11.31
CA TYR A 39 7.77 -10.95 10.98
C TYR A 39 6.46 -10.68 10.20
N GLY A 40 5.68 -9.69 10.64
CA GLY A 40 4.45 -9.27 9.94
C GLY A 40 4.75 -8.79 8.53
N LEU A 41 5.73 -7.91 8.37
CA LEU A 41 6.14 -7.39 7.07
C LEU A 41 6.71 -8.48 6.16
N ASN A 42 7.54 -9.38 6.68
CA ASN A 42 8.07 -10.50 5.90
C ASN A 42 6.95 -11.42 5.34
N SER A 43 5.87 -11.61 6.09
CA SER A 43 4.72 -12.41 5.64
C SER A 43 3.91 -11.74 4.50
N ILE A 44 4.18 -10.46 4.23
CA ILE A 44 3.48 -9.66 3.21
C ILE A 44 4.33 -9.47 1.96
N LEU A 45 5.66 -9.65 2.05
CA LEU A 45 6.60 -9.43 0.94
C LEU A 45 6.25 -10.18 -0.35
N ASP A 46 5.75 -11.42 -0.22
CA ASP A 46 5.32 -12.23 -1.38
C ASP A 46 4.10 -11.63 -2.12
N ARG A 47 3.47 -10.63 -1.52
CA ARG A 47 2.25 -10.01 -2.05
C ARG A 47 2.49 -8.72 -2.80
N GLY A 48 3.63 -8.09 -2.60
CA GLY A 48 3.96 -6.84 -3.26
C GLY A 48 5.09 -6.05 -2.60
N GLU A 49 5.19 -4.79 -2.96
CA GLU A 49 6.23 -3.87 -2.49
C GLU A 49 5.76 -3.12 -1.24
N LEU A 50 6.63 -3.05 -0.22
CA LEU A 50 6.32 -2.36 1.04
C LEU A 50 6.78 -0.91 1.03
N PHE A 51 5.99 -0.04 1.69
CA PHE A 51 6.27 1.39 1.87
C PHE A 51 6.80 1.71 3.27
N LEU A 52 6.71 0.76 4.20
CA LEU A 52 7.05 0.93 5.61
C LEU A 52 8.05 -0.12 6.06
N GLY A 53 8.95 0.31 6.96
CA GLY A 53 9.83 -0.58 7.70
C GLY A 53 9.19 -1.09 9.01
N PRO A 54 9.90 -1.92 9.78
CA PRO A 54 9.49 -2.37 11.10
C PRO A 54 9.54 -1.22 12.11
N GLY A 55 8.69 -1.29 13.15
CA GLY A 55 8.64 -0.29 14.22
C GLY A 55 7.79 0.94 13.92
N VAL A 56 7.07 0.97 12.79
CA VAL A 56 6.18 2.08 12.42
C VAL A 56 4.78 1.81 12.93
N GLU A 57 4.15 2.84 13.50
CA GLU A 57 2.74 2.76 13.91
C GLU A 57 1.82 2.83 12.69
N VAL A 58 0.88 1.90 12.62
CA VAL A 58 -0.14 1.82 11.57
C VAL A 58 -1.53 1.74 12.20
N TYR A 59 -2.53 2.12 11.42
CA TYR A 59 -3.94 2.07 11.81
C TYR A 59 -4.79 1.39 10.73
N GLU A 60 -6.01 1.00 11.08
CA GLU A 60 -6.95 0.38 10.15
C GLU A 60 -7.22 1.31 8.96
N GLY A 61 -7.06 0.79 7.74
CA GLY A 61 -7.24 1.54 6.51
C GLY A 61 -5.99 2.25 5.98
N MET A 62 -4.86 2.22 6.72
CA MET A 62 -3.58 2.76 6.24
C MET A 62 -2.99 1.85 5.16
N ILE A 63 -2.46 2.46 4.09
CA ILE A 63 -1.79 1.74 3.01
C ILE A 63 -0.33 1.49 3.42
N VAL A 64 0.07 0.23 3.39
CA VAL A 64 1.40 -0.23 3.83
C VAL A 64 2.28 -0.73 2.68
N GLY A 65 1.69 -0.85 1.49
CA GLY A 65 2.41 -1.31 0.31
C GLY A 65 1.55 -1.32 -0.95
N GLU A 66 2.18 -1.63 -2.08
CA GLU A 66 1.54 -1.88 -3.38
C GLU A 66 1.35 -3.38 -3.57
N ASN A 67 0.15 -3.80 -3.95
CA ASN A 67 -0.12 -5.19 -4.25
C ASN A 67 0.43 -5.56 -5.63
N ALA A 68 0.97 -6.76 -5.79
CA ALA A 68 1.36 -7.30 -7.10
C ALA A 68 0.16 -7.56 -8.02
N ARG A 69 -1.06 -7.62 -7.48
CA ARG A 69 -2.33 -7.81 -8.21
C ARG A 69 -3.11 -6.50 -8.29
N GLU A 70 -4.07 -6.44 -9.22
CA GLU A 70 -4.92 -5.27 -9.44
C GLU A 70 -5.87 -4.94 -8.25
N GLN A 71 -6.21 -5.95 -7.45
CA GLN A 71 -7.16 -5.79 -6.35
C GLN A 71 -6.46 -5.39 -5.05
N ASP A 72 -7.13 -4.57 -4.26
CA ASP A 72 -6.69 -4.28 -2.90
C ASP A 72 -6.72 -5.52 -2.02
N MET A 73 -5.77 -5.60 -1.11
CA MET A 73 -5.67 -6.70 -0.16
C MET A 73 -5.49 -6.20 1.25
N ASP A 74 -6.32 -6.69 2.16
CA ASP A 74 -6.16 -6.43 3.58
C ASP A 74 -5.06 -7.33 4.17
N VAL A 75 -4.11 -6.72 4.89
CA VAL A 75 -2.93 -7.38 5.45
C VAL A 75 -2.73 -7.00 6.93
N ASN A 76 -2.03 -7.85 7.68
CA ASN A 76 -1.65 -7.57 9.06
C ASN A 76 -0.13 -7.36 9.19
N PRO A 77 0.36 -6.13 9.15
CA PRO A 77 1.78 -5.83 9.30
C PRO A 77 2.25 -5.92 10.77
N CYS A 78 1.31 -5.99 11.72
CA CYS A 78 1.59 -6.03 13.17
C CYS A 78 1.70 -7.45 13.73
N LYS A 79 1.58 -8.47 12.88
CA LYS A 79 1.59 -9.88 13.28
C LYS A 79 2.89 -10.23 13.99
N LYS A 80 2.78 -10.76 15.22
CA LYS A 80 3.93 -11.25 15.99
C LYS A 80 4.15 -12.75 15.74
N LYS A 81 5.42 -13.18 15.79
CA LYS A 81 5.77 -14.59 15.76
C LYS A 81 5.29 -15.23 17.08
N HIS A 82 4.48 -16.27 17.00
CA HIS A 82 4.18 -17.07 18.18
C HIS A 82 5.43 -17.84 18.56
N LEU A 83 5.88 -17.66 19.81
CA LEU A 83 6.96 -18.46 20.36
C LEU A 83 6.42 -19.88 20.58
N THR A 84 6.76 -20.79 19.68
CA THR A 84 6.57 -22.24 19.92
C THR A 84 7.80 -22.73 20.68
N ASN A 85 7.58 -23.37 21.84
CA ASN A 85 8.60 -24.03 22.67
C ASN A 85 9.20 -25.25 21.96
N THR A 86 9.85 -25.09 20.84
CA THR A 86 10.64 -26.14 20.19
C THR A 86 12.12 -25.83 20.36
N ARG A 87 12.91 -26.84 20.73
CA ARG A 87 14.35 -26.81 21.03
C ARG A 87 15.26 -26.34 19.88
N ALA A 88 14.74 -25.72 18.85
CA ALA A 88 15.47 -25.11 17.74
C ALA A 88 15.62 -23.58 17.94
N SER A 89 16.06 -23.16 19.13
CA SER A 89 16.33 -21.76 19.45
C SER A 89 17.69 -21.25 18.92
N GLY A 90 18.30 -21.96 17.98
CA GLY A 90 19.65 -21.66 17.50
C GLY A 90 19.73 -20.85 16.21
N SER A 91 18.63 -20.52 15.56
CA SER A 91 18.62 -19.82 14.27
C SER A 91 17.44 -18.85 14.19
N ASP A 92 17.44 -17.85 15.04
CA ASP A 92 16.74 -16.59 14.73
C ASP A 92 17.61 -15.81 13.73
N ASP A 93 17.69 -16.31 12.50
CA ASP A 93 18.23 -15.51 11.40
C ASP A 93 17.43 -14.22 11.36
N ALA A 94 18.13 -13.11 11.60
CA ALA A 94 17.52 -11.79 11.57
C ALA A 94 16.82 -11.62 10.22
N ILE A 95 15.49 -11.44 10.24
CA ILE A 95 14.70 -11.24 9.03
C ILE A 95 15.23 -10.02 8.30
N LYS A 96 15.88 -10.23 7.17
CA LYS A 96 16.35 -9.16 6.30
C LYS A 96 15.20 -8.74 5.39
N LEU A 97 14.62 -7.57 5.69
CA LEU A 97 13.63 -6.96 4.82
C LEU A 97 14.34 -6.17 3.71
N PRO A 98 13.82 -6.19 2.47
CA PRO A 98 14.29 -5.29 1.43
C PRO A 98 14.02 -3.83 1.83
N PRO A 99 14.75 -2.86 1.24
CA PRO A 99 14.46 -1.46 1.46
C PRO A 99 13.03 -1.13 1.04
N CYS A 100 12.30 -0.39 1.88
CA CYS A 100 10.96 0.07 1.56
C CYS A 100 11.01 1.25 0.58
N ARG A 101 9.99 1.37 -0.26
CA ARG A 101 9.81 2.51 -1.15
C ARG A 101 9.38 3.73 -0.35
N LEU A 102 10.17 4.79 -0.42
CA LEU A 102 9.86 6.08 0.21
C LEU A 102 9.12 6.98 -0.78
N PHE A 103 8.13 7.71 -0.28
CA PHE A 103 7.35 8.64 -1.08
C PHE A 103 7.68 10.10 -0.72
N THR A 104 7.82 10.93 -1.75
CA THR A 104 7.66 12.38 -1.66
C THR A 104 6.17 12.71 -1.77
N LEU A 105 5.79 13.97 -1.50
CA LEU A 105 4.40 14.39 -1.65
C LEU A 105 3.91 14.22 -3.09
N GLU A 106 4.73 14.61 -4.05
CA GLU A 106 4.42 14.52 -5.48
C GLU A 106 4.20 13.06 -5.90
N SER A 107 5.14 12.17 -5.55
CA SER A 107 5.02 10.76 -5.91
C SER A 107 3.87 10.05 -5.20
N ALA A 108 3.49 10.50 -4.00
CA ALA A 108 2.32 9.97 -3.31
C ALA A 108 1.01 10.41 -3.99
N LEU A 109 0.93 11.67 -4.45
CA LEU A 109 -0.23 12.18 -5.18
C LEU A 109 -0.39 11.53 -6.56
N GLU A 110 0.71 11.22 -7.24
CA GLU A 110 0.69 10.47 -8.51
C GLU A 110 0.29 9.00 -8.31
N TRP A 111 0.57 8.44 -7.13
CA TRP A 111 0.36 7.02 -6.90
C TRP A 111 -1.05 6.68 -6.42
N ILE A 112 -1.74 7.55 -5.66
CA ILE A 112 -3.06 7.27 -5.09
C ILE A 112 -4.16 7.15 -6.14
N ASN A 113 -5.17 6.33 -5.83
CA ASN A 113 -6.43 6.24 -6.59
C ASN A 113 -7.51 7.13 -5.98
N ASP A 114 -8.66 7.26 -6.67
CA ASP A 114 -9.80 8.10 -6.26
C ASP A 114 -10.39 7.76 -4.89
N ASP A 115 -10.22 6.51 -4.42
CA ASP A 115 -10.70 6.05 -3.12
C ASP A 115 -9.64 6.13 -2.01
N GLU A 116 -8.52 6.80 -2.27
CA GLU A 116 -7.37 6.94 -1.40
C GLU A 116 -7.07 8.41 -1.08
N LEU A 117 -6.41 8.64 0.03
CA LEU A 117 -6.02 9.97 0.51
C LEU A 117 -4.55 9.96 0.96
N VAL A 118 -3.88 11.10 0.76
CA VAL A 118 -2.55 11.37 1.32
C VAL A 118 -2.71 12.17 2.61
N GLU A 119 -2.09 11.70 3.68
CA GLU A 119 -1.96 12.41 4.95
C GLU A 119 -0.56 12.99 5.06
N VAL A 120 -0.49 14.31 5.17
CA VAL A 120 0.77 15.02 5.39
C VAL A 120 0.89 15.39 6.86
N THR A 121 1.91 14.86 7.52
CA THR A 121 2.26 15.21 8.90
C THR A 121 3.61 15.91 8.93
N PRO A 122 3.98 16.63 10.01
CA PRO A 122 5.28 17.29 10.09
C PRO A 122 6.49 16.36 9.89
N SER A 123 6.32 15.07 10.19
CA SER A 123 7.41 14.08 10.17
C SER A 123 7.28 12.99 9.12
N SER A 124 6.10 12.84 8.48
CA SER A 124 5.88 11.72 7.55
C SER A 124 4.73 11.99 6.57
N ILE A 125 4.81 11.34 5.41
CA ILE A 125 3.74 11.25 4.43
C ILE A 125 3.17 9.84 4.54
N ARG A 126 1.85 9.74 4.67
CA ARG A 126 1.11 8.48 4.79
C ARG A 126 0.01 8.45 3.76
N MET A 127 -0.34 7.25 3.32
CA MET A 127 -1.46 7.04 2.41
C MET A 127 -2.51 6.15 3.11
N ARG A 128 -3.77 6.43 2.87
CA ARG A 128 -4.88 5.67 3.47
C ARG A 128 -6.08 5.58 2.55
N LYS A 129 -6.93 4.61 2.81
CA LYS A 129 -8.25 4.55 2.15
C LYS A 129 -9.18 5.63 2.71
N MET A 130 -10.08 6.18 1.88
CA MET A 130 -11.14 7.09 2.34
C MET A 130 -12.01 6.43 3.41
N VAL A 131 -12.39 5.17 3.19
CA VAL A 131 -13.15 4.37 4.13
C VAL A 131 -12.17 3.49 4.92
N LEU A 132 -11.90 3.86 6.17
CA LEU A 132 -10.92 3.16 7.01
C LEU A 132 -11.37 1.74 7.36
N SER A 133 -12.64 1.58 7.76
CA SER A 133 -13.15 0.29 8.20
C SER A 133 -13.21 -0.74 7.06
N LYS A 134 -12.54 -1.87 7.27
CA LYS A 134 -12.56 -3.02 6.38
C LYS A 134 -13.99 -3.48 6.05
N GLN A 135 -14.85 -3.58 7.06
CA GLN A 135 -16.24 -4.05 6.88
C GLN A 135 -17.04 -3.12 5.97
N LEU A 136 -16.85 -1.80 6.11
CA LEU A 136 -17.53 -0.82 5.28
C LEU A 136 -17.02 -0.84 3.84
N ARG A 137 -15.71 -1.01 3.63
CA ARG A 137 -15.15 -1.19 2.28
C ARG A 137 -15.77 -2.37 1.56
N TYR A 138 -15.87 -3.53 2.22
CA TYR A 138 -16.52 -4.72 1.63
C TYR A 138 -18.00 -4.51 1.32
N LYS A 139 -18.75 -3.85 2.21
CA LYS A 139 -20.16 -3.53 1.96
C LYS A 139 -20.33 -2.62 0.74
N ASN A 140 -19.51 -1.58 0.66
CA ASN A 140 -19.54 -0.64 -0.46
C ASN A 140 -19.15 -1.29 -1.80
N ALA A 141 -18.14 -2.17 -1.78
CA ALA A 141 -17.72 -2.91 -2.98
C ALA A 141 -18.81 -3.86 -3.48
N ASN A 142 -19.52 -4.54 -2.57
CA ASN A 142 -20.62 -5.43 -2.93
C ASN A 142 -21.85 -4.65 -3.42
N ALA A 143 -22.14 -3.49 -2.84
CA ALA A 143 -23.23 -2.63 -3.29
C ALA A 143 -22.98 -2.09 -4.73
N LYS A 144 -21.74 -1.72 -5.05
CA LYS A 144 -21.35 -1.31 -6.42
C LYS A 144 -21.51 -2.44 -7.44
N LYS A 145 -21.12 -3.67 -7.08
CA LYS A 145 -21.27 -4.85 -7.96
C LYS A 145 -22.73 -5.20 -8.25
N SER A 146 -23.63 -5.01 -7.30
CA SER A 146 -25.06 -5.26 -7.50
C SER A 146 -25.74 -4.21 -8.39
N GLN A 147 -25.16 -3.01 -8.52
CA GLN A 147 -25.66 -1.94 -9.40
C GLN A 147 -25.10 -2.01 -10.82
N SER A 148 -23.93 -2.60 -11.01
CA SER A 148 -23.28 -2.75 -12.33
C SER A 148 -23.70 -4.03 -13.08
N GLY A 149 -24.52 -4.88 -12.47
CA GLY A 149 -25.03 -6.14 -13.04
C GLY A 149 -26.47 -6.08 -13.57
N GLN A 150 -27.03 -4.88 -13.81
CA GLN A 150 -28.32 -4.68 -14.49
C GLN A 150 -28.13 -4.12 -15.89
#